data_e8850aff444db28f0009919888a5d875
#
_entry.id   e8850aff444db28f0009919888a5d875
#
_cell.length_a   1.000
_cell.length_b   1.000
_cell.length_c   1.000
_cell.angle_alpha   90.00
_cell.angle_beta   90.00
_cell.angle_gamma   90.00
#
_symmetry.space_group_name_H-M   'P 1'
#
loop_
_entity.id
_entity.type
_entity.pdbx_description
1 polymer ?
#
loop_
_entity_poly.entity_id
_entity_poly.type
_entity_poly.pdbx_seq_one_letter_code
_entity_poly.pdbx_strand_id
1 'polypeptide(L)'
;GWHDWYQSANYLVNPEDGEFPFAGIEPIGVPKALAGTAIPFIYEDIKNLKKLIDEHGEDVAAIMLEPMRSEFPRQGYLEEVKELAHKNGSLLIFDEVSCGWRMSVGGAQKKIGVTPDITAFAKAMSNGYPMGAVVGSYESMEPADRMFVSSSYWSDNIGLSASKATIEYLLSNNSEKWFEDYGNTLKKKVTEVMDSSSVNVKISGIPSGPIIQFISEESSEIPLMKTLFVQEMAKQGVHMSTVFHPTMSHTEEDIDITVRA
;
A
#
# COMPACT_ATOMS: atom_id res chain seq x y z
N GLY A 1 4.87 -1.68 9.95
CA GLY A 1 5.10 -3.09 9.85
C GLY A 1 3.91 -3.91 10.30
N TRP A 2 4.02 -5.14 10.00
CA TRP A 2 3.02 -6.13 10.33
C TRP A 2 3.10 -6.46 11.81
N HIS A 3 2.05 -6.17 12.54
CA HIS A 3 1.98 -6.41 13.97
C HIS A 3 1.11 -7.62 14.29
N ASP A 4 1.31 -8.24 15.46
CA ASP A 4 0.58 -9.43 15.90
C ASP A 4 -0.95 -9.24 15.86
N TRP A 5 -1.47 -8.09 16.27
CA TRP A 5 -2.92 -7.83 16.24
C TRP A 5 -3.48 -7.85 14.81
N TYR A 6 -2.72 -7.40 13.82
CA TYR A 6 -3.14 -7.45 12.41
C TYR A 6 -3.11 -8.89 11.89
N GLN A 7 -2.05 -9.64 12.21
CA GLN A 7 -1.97 -11.06 11.83
C GLN A 7 -3.02 -11.91 12.56
N SER A 8 -3.51 -11.47 13.71
CA SER A 8 -4.58 -12.16 14.44
C SER A 8 -5.89 -12.25 13.65
N ALA A 9 -6.08 -11.41 12.62
CA ALA A 9 -7.20 -11.52 11.69
C ALA A 9 -7.26 -12.90 11.02
N ASN A 10 -6.12 -13.56 10.82
CA ASN A 10 -6.05 -14.89 10.23
C ASN A 10 -6.61 -15.99 11.14
N TYR A 11 -6.83 -15.73 12.44
CA TYR A 11 -7.55 -16.66 13.32
C TYR A 11 -9.06 -16.74 13.05
N LEU A 12 -9.61 -15.72 12.38
CA LEU A 12 -11.04 -15.64 12.04
C LEU A 12 -11.38 -16.34 10.71
N VAL A 13 -10.38 -16.78 9.99
CA VAL A 13 -10.55 -17.41 8.68
C VAL A 13 -10.32 -18.90 8.81
N ASN A 14 -11.25 -19.71 8.31
CA ASN A 14 -11.05 -21.14 8.24
C ASN A 14 -10.03 -21.46 7.13
N PRO A 15 -8.90 -22.14 7.45
CA PRO A 15 -7.91 -22.52 6.45
C PRO A 15 -8.47 -23.34 5.28
N GLU A 16 -9.56 -24.07 5.50
CA GLU A 16 -10.24 -24.87 4.47
C GLU A 16 -11.02 -24.03 3.47
N ASP A 17 -11.39 -22.80 3.82
CA ASP A 17 -12.08 -21.85 2.93
C ASP A 17 -11.09 -21.05 2.05
N GLY A 18 -9.80 -21.22 2.25
CA GLY A 18 -8.74 -20.87 1.29
C GLY A 18 -8.30 -19.41 1.26
N GLU A 19 -8.91 -18.52 2.03
CA GLU A 19 -8.62 -17.09 1.94
C GLU A 19 -8.26 -16.48 3.31
N PHE A 20 -6.99 -16.64 3.70
CA PHE A 20 -6.46 -15.75 4.72
C PHE A 20 -6.40 -14.32 4.18
N PRO A 21 -6.72 -13.29 5.00
CA PRO A 21 -6.48 -11.87 4.66
C PRO A 21 -5.03 -11.63 4.23
N PHE A 22 -4.11 -12.41 4.80
CA PHE A 22 -2.75 -12.60 4.31
C PHE A 22 -2.63 -14.00 3.71
N ALA A 23 -2.77 -14.11 2.41
CA ALA A 23 -2.67 -15.38 1.70
C ALA A 23 -1.38 -16.13 2.07
N GLY A 24 -1.53 -17.37 2.56
CA GLY A 24 -0.43 -18.25 2.89
C GLY A 24 0.32 -17.96 4.20
N ILE A 25 -0.18 -17.05 5.03
CA ILE A 25 0.46 -16.74 6.33
C ILE A 25 -0.42 -17.28 7.48
N GLU A 26 0.04 -18.34 8.11
CA GLU A 26 -0.54 -18.81 9.36
C GLU A 26 -0.17 -17.87 10.52
N PRO A 27 -1.06 -17.64 11.50
CA PRO A 27 -0.77 -16.78 12.65
C PRO A 27 0.11 -17.48 13.69
N ILE A 28 1.19 -18.11 13.26
CA ILE A 28 2.13 -18.83 14.13
C ILE A 28 2.89 -17.84 15.02
N GLY A 29 2.85 -18.07 16.32
CA GLY A 29 3.50 -17.20 17.31
C GLY A 29 2.67 -15.98 17.72
N VAL A 30 1.56 -15.70 17.06
CA VAL A 30 0.65 -14.62 17.44
C VAL A 30 -0.19 -15.07 18.66
N PRO A 31 -0.32 -14.25 19.71
CA PRO A 31 -1.13 -14.59 20.88
C PRO A 31 -2.62 -14.81 20.49
N LYS A 32 -3.16 -15.98 20.83
CA LYS A 32 -4.56 -16.33 20.54
C LYS A 32 -5.56 -15.36 21.19
N ALA A 33 -5.19 -14.71 22.29
CA ALA A 33 -6.00 -13.71 22.96
C ALA A 33 -6.30 -12.48 22.07
N LEU A 34 -5.55 -12.28 20.99
CA LEU A 34 -5.79 -11.20 20.03
C LEU A 34 -6.82 -11.58 18.94
N ALA A 35 -7.28 -12.83 18.89
CA ALA A 35 -8.31 -13.22 17.93
C ALA A 35 -9.57 -12.36 18.11
N GLY A 36 -10.08 -11.82 17.00
CA GLY A 36 -11.25 -10.94 17.00
C GLY A 36 -10.95 -9.46 17.27
N THR A 37 -9.71 -9.09 17.58
CA THR A 37 -9.31 -7.67 17.74
C THR A 37 -9.09 -6.95 16.40
N ALA A 38 -8.88 -7.71 15.33
CA ALA A 38 -8.81 -7.21 13.96
C ALA A 38 -9.71 -8.09 13.07
N ILE A 39 -10.71 -7.47 12.47
CA ILE A 39 -11.73 -8.16 11.66
C ILE A 39 -11.52 -7.70 10.22
N PRO A 40 -11.17 -8.60 9.28
CA PRO A 40 -10.98 -8.23 7.89
C PRO A 40 -12.32 -7.92 7.21
N PHE A 41 -12.29 -6.97 6.30
CA PHE A 41 -13.41 -6.68 5.40
C PHE A 41 -12.93 -6.64 3.94
N ILE A 42 -13.88 -6.82 3.01
CA ILE A 42 -13.59 -6.86 1.58
C ILE A 42 -13.53 -5.43 1.04
N TYR A 43 -12.38 -5.06 0.45
CA TYR A 43 -12.18 -3.75 -0.17
C TYR A 43 -13.21 -3.51 -1.28
N GLU A 44 -13.80 -2.31 -1.30
CA GLU A 44 -14.89 -1.89 -2.20
C GLU A 44 -16.25 -2.60 -1.98
N ASP A 45 -16.36 -3.50 -1.01
CA ASP A 45 -17.65 -4.07 -0.61
C ASP A 45 -18.24 -3.36 0.61
N ILE A 46 -18.96 -2.27 0.35
CA ILE A 46 -19.65 -1.48 1.41
C ILE A 46 -20.71 -2.31 2.15
N LYS A 47 -21.32 -3.29 1.49
CA LYS A 47 -22.32 -4.14 2.14
C LYS A 47 -21.66 -5.04 3.17
N ASN A 48 -20.51 -5.61 2.84
CA ASN A 48 -19.70 -6.40 3.78
C ASN A 48 -19.27 -5.54 4.98
N LEU A 49 -18.70 -4.35 4.73
CA LEU A 49 -18.30 -3.45 5.82
C LEU A 49 -19.47 -3.05 6.70
N LYS A 50 -20.60 -2.69 6.12
CA LYS A 50 -21.81 -2.31 6.87
C LYS A 50 -22.32 -3.45 7.73
N LYS A 51 -22.34 -4.68 7.21
CA LYS A 51 -22.72 -5.88 7.96
C LYS A 51 -21.84 -6.06 9.20
N LEU A 52 -20.51 -5.92 9.03
CA LEU A 52 -19.55 -6.05 10.14
C LEU A 52 -19.75 -4.95 11.20
N ILE A 53 -20.03 -3.71 10.79
CA ILE A 53 -20.36 -2.63 11.71
C ILE A 53 -21.66 -2.92 12.46
N ASP A 54 -22.70 -3.41 11.78
CA ASP A 54 -23.97 -3.78 12.39
C ASP A 54 -23.81 -4.95 13.39
N GLU A 55 -22.88 -5.87 13.15
CA GLU A 55 -22.58 -7.03 14.01
C GLU A 55 -21.74 -6.67 15.24
N HIS A 56 -20.78 -5.75 15.11
CA HIS A 56 -19.81 -5.44 16.16
C HIS A 56 -20.07 -4.10 16.87
N GLY A 57 -20.84 -3.21 16.24
CA GLY A 57 -21.34 -1.99 16.86
C GLY A 57 -20.26 -1.12 17.51
N GLU A 58 -20.48 -0.76 18.77
CA GLU A 58 -19.61 0.14 19.54
C GLU A 58 -18.23 -0.45 19.86
N ASP A 59 -17.98 -1.75 19.62
CA ASP A 59 -16.68 -2.37 19.81
C ASP A 59 -15.69 -2.01 18.68
N VAL A 60 -16.18 -1.43 17.57
CA VAL A 60 -15.33 -1.00 16.45
C VAL A 60 -14.68 0.35 16.75
N ALA A 61 -13.43 0.34 17.19
CA ALA A 61 -12.69 1.57 17.48
C ALA A 61 -12.28 2.33 16.21
N ALA A 62 -11.90 1.62 15.16
CA ALA A 62 -11.44 2.23 13.90
C ALA A 62 -11.65 1.30 12.69
N ILE A 63 -11.79 1.92 11.51
CA ILE A 63 -11.72 1.27 10.22
C ILE A 63 -10.41 1.67 9.58
N MET A 64 -9.53 0.69 9.32
CA MET A 64 -8.21 0.91 8.75
C MET A 64 -8.09 0.24 7.38
N LEU A 65 -7.60 0.98 6.38
CA LEU A 65 -7.37 0.45 5.04
C LEU A 65 -6.25 1.22 4.32
N GLU A 66 -5.62 0.58 3.34
CA GLU A 66 -4.86 1.31 2.31
C GLU A 66 -5.89 2.06 1.45
N PRO A 67 -5.81 3.40 1.31
CA PRO A 67 -6.82 4.16 0.54
C PRO A 67 -6.79 3.80 -0.95
N MET A 68 -5.65 3.31 -1.40
CA MET A 68 -5.44 2.72 -2.71
C MET A 68 -4.17 1.89 -2.71
N ARG A 69 -4.05 0.97 -3.65
CA ARG A 69 -2.85 0.16 -3.81
C ARG A 69 -2.33 0.17 -5.25
N SER A 70 -3.01 -0.49 -6.13
CA SER A 70 -2.64 -0.63 -7.55
C SER A 70 -3.51 0.21 -8.46
N GLU A 71 -4.70 0.52 -8.02
CA GLU A 71 -5.72 1.25 -8.76
C GLU A 71 -6.39 2.26 -7.82
N PHE A 72 -6.99 3.28 -8.41
CA PHE A 72 -7.82 4.20 -7.64
C PHE A 72 -9.09 3.47 -7.19
N PRO A 73 -9.57 3.75 -5.98
CA PRO A 73 -10.84 3.23 -5.55
C PRO A 73 -11.97 3.73 -6.44
N ARG A 74 -13.06 2.99 -6.49
CA ARG A 74 -14.31 3.46 -7.07
C ARG A 74 -14.69 4.83 -6.49
N GLN A 75 -15.15 5.71 -7.35
CA GLN A 75 -15.57 7.05 -6.92
C GLN A 75 -16.64 6.95 -5.81
N GLY A 76 -16.47 7.73 -4.76
CA GLY A 76 -17.38 7.79 -3.61
C GLY A 76 -17.17 6.69 -2.56
N TYR A 77 -16.31 5.67 -2.83
CA TYR A 77 -16.11 4.56 -1.90
C TYR A 77 -15.51 5.01 -0.56
N LEU A 78 -14.44 5.78 -0.59
CA LEU A 78 -13.76 6.20 0.64
C LEU A 78 -14.58 7.22 1.44
N GLU A 79 -15.39 8.03 0.76
CA GLU A 79 -16.38 8.89 1.39
C GLU A 79 -17.43 8.08 2.13
N GLU A 80 -17.96 7.00 1.49
CA GLU A 80 -18.92 6.09 2.12
C GLU A 80 -18.31 5.39 3.34
N VAL A 81 -17.04 4.92 3.24
CA VAL A 81 -16.33 4.31 4.38
C VAL A 81 -16.18 5.29 5.54
N LYS A 82 -15.79 6.54 5.23
CA LYS A 82 -15.64 7.60 6.23
C LYS A 82 -16.96 7.91 6.93
N GLU A 83 -18.03 8.03 6.15
CA GLU A 83 -19.37 8.28 6.70
C GLU A 83 -19.83 7.14 7.62
N LEU A 84 -19.61 5.88 7.22
CA LEU A 84 -19.93 4.71 8.04
C LEU A 84 -19.13 4.68 9.34
N ALA A 85 -17.80 4.95 9.27
CA ALA A 85 -16.95 5.02 10.44
C ALA A 85 -17.47 6.06 11.43
N HIS A 86 -17.66 7.30 10.97
CA HIS A 86 -18.07 8.41 11.83
C HIS A 86 -19.48 8.21 12.40
N LYS A 87 -20.42 7.66 11.61
CA LYS A 87 -21.76 7.33 12.10
C LYS A 87 -21.74 6.30 13.22
N ASN A 88 -20.77 5.40 13.22
CA ASN A 88 -20.57 4.40 14.26
C ASN A 88 -19.75 4.93 15.46
N GLY A 89 -19.20 6.14 15.39
CA GLY A 89 -18.28 6.68 16.38
C GLY A 89 -16.84 6.14 16.27
N SER A 90 -16.52 5.47 15.17
CA SER A 90 -15.20 4.91 14.87
C SER A 90 -14.33 5.90 14.10
N LEU A 91 -13.01 5.77 14.22
CA LEU A 91 -12.06 6.54 13.41
C LEU A 91 -11.85 5.90 12.04
N LEU A 92 -11.58 6.73 11.02
CA LEU A 92 -11.03 6.28 9.74
C LEU A 92 -9.51 6.44 9.76
N ILE A 93 -8.78 5.34 9.48
CA ILE A 93 -7.33 5.32 9.42
C ILE A 93 -6.88 4.92 8.01
N PHE A 94 -6.03 5.75 7.39
CA PHE A 94 -5.38 5.38 6.14
C PHE A 94 -3.98 4.84 6.39
N ASP A 95 -3.72 3.64 5.90
CA ASP A 95 -2.37 3.11 5.74
C ASP A 95 -1.80 3.60 4.42
N GLU A 96 -1.04 4.67 4.49
CA GLU A 96 -0.33 5.24 3.34
C GLU A 96 1.16 4.87 3.31
N VAL A 97 1.54 3.84 4.03
CA VAL A 97 2.93 3.35 4.06
C VAL A 97 3.44 2.99 2.66
N SER A 98 2.57 2.47 1.77
CA SER A 98 2.94 2.08 0.41
C SER A 98 2.60 3.13 -0.64
N CYS A 99 1.45 3.78 -0.58
CA CYS A 99 1.00 4.73 -1.61
C CYS A 99 1.40 6.19 -1.31
N GLY A 100 1.61 6.52 -0.05
CA GLY A 100 2.00 7.87 0.35
C GLY A 100 3.32 8.34 -0.29
N TRP A 101 3.41 9.63 -0.59
CA TRP A 101 4.57 10.30 -1.18
C TRP A 101 4.93 9.90 -2.62
N ARG A 102 4.28 8.89 -3.18
CA ARG A 102 4.51 8.40 -4.55
C ARG A 102 3.62 9.05 -5.58
N MET A 103 2.45 9.53 -5.18
CA MET A 103 1.46 10.13 -6.08
C MET A 103 1.26 11.60 -5.83
N SER A 104 1.37 11.99 -4.58
CA SER A 104 1.18 13.35 -4.12
C SER A 104 2.02 13.60 -2.89
N VAL A 105 2.61 14.77 -2.81
CA VAL A 105 3.27 15.24 -1.60
C VAL A 105 2.19 15.59 -0.57
N GLY A 106 2.17 14.85 0.53
CA GLY A 106 1.13 14.91 1.54
C GLY A 106 0.13 13.76 1.49
N GLY A 107 0.45 12.72 0.69
CA GLY A 107 -0.26 11.44 0.68
C GLY A 107 -1.29 11.29 -0.43
N ALA A 108 -1.70 10.05 -0.67
CA ALA A 108 -2.74 9.70 -1.64
C ALA A 108 -4.08 10.38 -1.31
N GLN A 109 -4.37 10.57 -0.02
CA GLN A 109 -5.55 11.29 0.47
C GLN A 109 -5.76 12.65 -0.21
N LYS A 110 -4.67 13.37 -0.50
CA LYS A 110 -4.74 14.67 -1.19
C LYS A 110 -5.19 14.50 -2.65
N LYS A 111 -4.74 13.48 -3.34
CA LYS A 111 -5.12 13.16 -4.72
C LYS A 111 -6.55 12.63 -4.80
N ILE A 112 -6.97 11.84 -3.82
CA ILE A 112 -8.30 11.22 -3.76
C ILE A 112 -9.35 12.21 -3.25
N GLY A 113 -8.96 13.16 -2.41
CA GLY A 113 -9.88 14.17 -1.85
C GLY A 113 -10.58 13.74 -0.56
N VAL A 114 -10.20 12.61 0.03
CA VAL A 114 -10.74 12.13 1.31
C VAL A 114 -9.65 12.17 2.37
N THR A 115 -9.85 12.95 3.41
CA THR A 115 -8.93 13.05 4.54
C THR A 115 -9.40 12.12 5.67
N PRO A 116 -8.59 11.15 6.12
CA PRO A 116 -8.90 10.30 7.26
C PRO A 116 -8.70 11.05 8.60
N ASP A 117 -9.05 10.41 9.69
CA ASP A 117 -8.77 10.93 11.04
C ASP A 117 -7.32 10.72 11.42
N ILE A 118 -6.72 9.60 10.98
CA ILE A 118 -5.32 9.26 11.20
C ILE A 118 -4.73 8.69 9.91
N THR A 119 -3.46 9.01 9.64
CA THR A 119 -2.70 8.43 8.53
C THR A 119 -1.35 7.92 9.02
N ALA A 120 -0.97 6.72 8.58
CA ALA A 120 0.37 6.17 8.78
C ALA A 120 1.20 6.32 7.50
N PHE A 121 2.40 6.90 7.63
CA PHE A 121 3.38 7.05 6.55
C PHE A 121 4.70 6.36 6.88
N ALA A 122 5.39 5.85 5.87
CA ALA A 122 6.76 5.34 5.96
C ALA A 122 7.41 5.25 4.56
N LYS A 123 8.36 4.34 4.37
CA LYS A 123 9.01 3.98 3.08
C LYS A 123 9.48 5.20 2.28
N ALA A 124 8.69 5.62 1.28
CA ALA A 124 9.06 6.71 0.37
C ALA A 124 9.29 8.06 1.07
N MET A 125 8.70 8.26 2.26
CA MET A 125 8.84 9.48 3.03
C MET A 125 10.29 9.83 3.38
N SER A 126 11.12 8.83 3.63
CA SER A 126 12.53 8.99 4.03
C SER A 126 13.52 8.40 3.04
N ASN A 127 13.03 7.95 1.86
CA ASN A 127 13.85 7.49 0.73
C ASN A 127 14.94 6.48 1.11
N GLY A 128 14.55 5.43 1.85
CA GLY A 128 15.43 4.32 2.25
C GLY A 128 16.00 4.40 3.65
N TYR A 129 15.88 5.53 4.35
CA TYR A 129 16.23 5.59 5.77
C TYR A 129 15.06 5.11 6.65
N PRO A 130 15.33 4.38 7.74
CA PRO A 130 14.28 3.91 8.63
C PRO A 130 13.54 5.08 9.28
N MET A 131 12.28 5.24 8.93
CA MET A 131 11.39 6.22 9.53
C MET A 131 9.93 5.89 9.23
N GLY A 132 9.06 6.19 10.18
CA GLY A 132 7.62 6.21 10.03
C GLY A 132 7.02 7.40 10.76
N ALA A 133 5.85 7.81 10.34
CA ALA A 133 5.08 8.86 10.99
C ALA A 133 3.61 8.48 11.06
N VAL A 134 2.98 8.81 12.18
CA VAL A 134 1.54 8.77 12.36
C VAL A 134 1.09 10.20 12.56
N VAL A 135 0.18 10.66 11.72
CA VAL A 135 -0.38 12.00 11.75
C VAL A 135 -1.90 11.93 11.74
N GLY A 136 -2.56 12.94 12.28
CA GLY A 136 -4.02 12.94 12.31
C GLY A 136 -4.60 14.27 12.73
N SER A 137 -5.91 14.33 12.87
CA SER A 137 -6.58 15.48 13.44
C SER A 137 -6.15 15.69 14.90
N TYR A 138 -6.26 16.91 15.40
CA TYR A 138 -5.93 17.20 16.80
C TYR A 138 -6.72 16.31 17.76
N GLU A 139 -8.01 16.14 17.51
CA GLU A 139 -8.90 15.35 18.36
C GLU A 139 -8.51 13.86 18.38
N SER A 140 -8.11 13.31 17.24
CA SER A 140 -7.69 11.90 17.13
C SER A 140 -6.30 11.66 17.73
N MET A 141 -5.42 12.67 17.76
CA MET A 141 -4.04 12.56 18.23
C MET A 141 -3.83 13.03 19.67
N GLU A 142 -4.75 13.84 20.25
CA GLU A 142 -4.63 14.32 21.64
C GLU A 142 -4.39 13.20 22.66
N PRO A 143 -5.02 12.01 22.55
CA PRO A 143 -4.76 10.92 23.49
C PRO A 143 -3.31 10.43 23.49
N ALA A 144 -2.54 10.66 22.41
CA ALA A 144 -1.14 10.25 22.33
C ALA A 144 -0.26 10.94 23.40
N ASP A 145 -0.61 12.15 23.81
CA ASP A 145 0.10 12.88 24.87
C ASP A 145 0.04 12.17 26.23
N ARG A 146 -0.92 11.28 26.42
CA ARG A 146 -1.15 10.51 27.64
C ARG A 146 -0.69 9.06 27.53
N MET A 147 -0.23 8.65 26.35
CA MET A 147 0.27 7.30 26.10
C MET A 147 1.77 7.23 26.40
N PHE A 148 2.22 6.09 26.90
CA PHE A 148 3.65 5.82 26.97
C PHE A 148 4.14 5.39 25.59
N VAL A 149 4.71 6.34 24.86
CA VAL A 149 5.31 6.11 23.54
C VAL A 149 6.79 6.46 23.64
N SER A 150 7.66 5.46 23.60
CA SER A 150 9.10 5.64 23.72
C SER A 150 9.89 4.60 22.96
N SER A 151 11.04 4.99 22.41
CA SER A 151 11.99 4.12 21.73
C SER A 151 13.37 4.77 21.77
N SER A 152 14.42 3.93 21.74
CA SER A 152 15.80 4.42 21.65
C SER A 152 16.07 5.26 20.40
N TYR A 153 15.31 5.03 19.33
CA TYR A 153 15.45 5.73 18.04
C TYR A 153 14.41 6.82 17.83
N TRP A 154 13.59 7.13 18.82
CA TRP A 154 12.53 8.12 18.72
C TRP A 154 13.01 9.52 18.34
N SER A 155 14.19 9.88 18.84
CA SER A 155 14.85 11.16 18.57
C SER A 155 16.04 11.03 17.61
N ASP A 156 16.12 9.94 16.83
CA ASP A 156 17.16 9.81 15.81
C ASP A 156 16.97 10.85 14.71
N ASN A 157 17.98 11.69 14.55
CA ASN A 157 17.93 12.79 13.60
C ASN A 157 18.19 12.35 12.15
N ILE A 158 18.67 11.14 11.90
CA ILE A 158 19.01 10.68 10.55
C ILE A 158 17.72 10.52 9.73
N GLY A 159 16.77 9.74 10.22
CA GLY A 159 15.48 9.55 9.57
C GLY A 159 14.70 10.85 9.38
N LEU A 160 14.69 11.71 10.40
CA LEU A 160 14.05 13.03 10.35
C LEU A 160 14.68 13.93 9.27
N SER A 161 16.02 14.01 9.23
CA SER A 161 16.74 14.80 8.24
C SER A 161 16.53 14.26 6.82
N ALA A 162 16.56 12.93 6.64
CA ALA A 162 16.29 12.27 5.37
C ALA A 162 14.87 12.56 4.88
N SER A 163 13.88 12.47 5.78
CA SER A 163 12.49 12.77 5.43
C SER A 163 12.30 14.23 5.04
N LYS A 164 12.89 15.16 5.79
CA LYS A 164 12.85 16.59 5.45
C LYS A 164 13.43 16.84 4.06
N ALA A 165 14.64 16.34 3.80
CA ALA A 165 15.30 16.50 2.50
C ALA A 165 14.50 15.87 1.35
N THR A 166 13.90 14.69 1.58
CA THR A 166 13.07 14.00 0.59
C THR A 166 11.81 14.82 0.27
N ILE A 167 11.11 15.30 1.27
CA ILE A 167 9.89 16.10 1.11
C ILE A 167 10.19 17.40 0.36
N GLU A 168 11.24 18.11 0.77
CA GLU A 168 11.69 19.35 0.11
C GLU A 168 12.05 19.11 -1.36
N TYR A 169 12.74 17.99 -1.64
CA TYR A 169 13.09 17.60 -3.01
C TYR A 169 11.85 17.30 -3.87
N LEU A 170 10.91 16.51 -3.34
CA LEU A 170 9.68 16.16 -4.05
C LEU A 170 8.84 17.40 -4.37
N LEU A 171 8.72 18.33 -3.41
CA LEU A 171 8.02 19.60 -3.60
C LEU A 171 8.68 20.48 -4.67
N SER A 172 10.01 20.58 -4.63
CA SER A 172 10.77 21.48 -5.52
C SER A 172 10.86 20.98 -6.96
N ASN A 173 10.65 19.68 -7.19
CA ASN A 173 10.86 19.04 -8.50
C ASN A 173 9.58 18.56 -9.18
N ASN A 174 8.40 19.04 -8.74
CA ASN A 174 7.11 18.66 -9.32
C ASN A 174 6.96 17.13 -9.48
N SER A 175 7.22 16.40 -8.39
CA SER A 175 7.29 14.95 -8.39
C SER A 175 6.01 14.26 -8.88
N GLU A 176 4.84 14.85 -8.63
CA GLU A 176 3.55 14.30 -9.06
C GLU A 176 3.52 14.15 -10.59
N LYS A 177 3.90 15.22 -11.31
CA LYS A 177 3.97 15.19 -12.76
C LYS A 177 5.06 14.23 -13.26
N TRP A 178 6.21 14.22 -12.60
CA TRP A 178 7.30 13.33 -12.97
C TRP A 178 6.87 11.85 -12.88
N PHE A 179 6.23 11.43 -11.78
CA PHE A 179 5.74 10.06 -11.61
C PHE A 179 4.70 9.71 -12.66
N GLU A 180 3.82 10.65 -13.01
CA GLU A 180 2.80 10.44 -14.03
C GLU A 180 3.43 10.24 -15.41
N ASP A 181 4.32 11.13 -15.83
CA ASP A 181 4.96 11.09 -17.14
C ASP A 181 5.87 9.85 -17.28
N TYR A 182 6.76 9.63 -16.31
CA TYR A 182 7.67 8.48 -16.30
C TYR A 182 6.94 7.14 -16.29
N GLY A 183 5.99 7.01 -15.39
CA GLY A 183 5.23 5.77 -15.26
C GLY A 183 4.38 5.45 -16.48
N ASN A 184 3.77 6.46 -17.10
CA ASN A 184 3.02 6.26 -18.34
C ASN A 184 3.95 5.89 -19.51
N THR A 185 5.12 6.47 -19.59
CA THR A 185 6.16 6.11 -20.59
C THR A 185 6.61 4.66 -20.40
N LEU A 186 6.92 4.27 -19.16
CA LEU A 186 7.28 2.90 -18.83
C LEU A 186 6.15 1.92 -19.19
N LYS A 187 4.91 2.19 -18.78
CA LYS A 187 3.75 1.35 -19.11
C LYS A 187 3.59 1.18 -20.61
N LYS A 188 3.70 2.25 -21.38
CA LYS A 188 3.58 2.20 -22.84
C LYS A 188 4.65 1.29 -23.45
N LYS A 189 5.94 1.51 -23.13
CA LYS A 189 7.05 0.72 -23.69
C LYS A 189 6.97 -0.76 -23.29
N VAL A 190 6.60 -1.05 -22.04
CA VAL A 190 6.39 -2.44 -21.58
C VAL A 190 5.21 -3.08 -22.31
N THR A 191 4.11 -2.37 -22.53
CA THR A 191 2.97 -2.87 -23.32
C THR A 191 3.40 -3.24 -24.74
N GLU A 192 4.20 -2.42 -25.42
CA GLU A 192 4.68 -2.70 -26.77
C GLU A 192 5.49 -4.02 -26.86
N VAL A 193 6.29 -4.32 -25.82
CA VAL A 193 7.00 -5.62 -25.72
C VAL A 193 6.04 -6.77 -25.46
N MET A 194 5.09 -6.59 -24.53
CA MET A 194 4.10 -7.60 -24.19
C MET A 194 3.24 -7.98 -25.40
N ASP A 195 2.81 -6.99 -26.17
CA ASP A 195 1.99 -7.21 -27.38
C ASP A 195 2.75 -7.99 -28.48
N SER A 196 4.07 -7.94 -28.47
CA SER A 196 4.94 -8.73 -29.36
C SER A 196 5.26 -10.12 -28.82
N SER A 197 4.93 -10.41 -27.58
CA SER A 197 5.19 -11.68 -26.88
C SER A 197 4.07 -12.67 -27.08
N SER A 198 4.40 -13.97 -27.00
CA SER A 198 3.41 -15.05 -26.92
C SER A 198 2.93 -15.33 -25.49
N VAL A 199 3.52 -14.66 -24.49
CA VAL A 199 3.14 -14.85 -23.08
C VAL A 199 1.90 -14.02 -22.76
N ASN A 200 0.93 -14.63 -22.11
CA ASN A 200 -0.29 -13.94 -21.73
C ASN A 200 -0.04 -13.10 -20.46
N VAL A 201 0.29 -11.84 -20.67
CA VAL A 201 0.60 -10.85 -19.63
C VAL A 201 -0.11 -9.54 -19.92
N LYS A 202 -0.36 -8.77 -18.87
CA LYS A 202 -0.81 -7.38 -19.00
C LYS A 202 -0.09 -6.49 -17.99
N ILE A 203 0.02 -5.22 -18.32
CA ILE A 203 0.47 -4.21 -17.36
C ILE A 203 -0.74 -3.39 -16.88
N SER A 204 -0.85 -3.23 -15.58
CA SER A 204 -1.89 -2.44 -14.91
C SER A 204 -1.26 -1.51 -13.88
N GLY A 205 -2.06 -0.97 -13.01
CA GLY A 205 -1.59 -0.13 -11.90
C GLY A 205 -1.43 1.35 -12.28
N ILE A 206 -1.24 2.13 -11.24
CA ILE A 206 -1.01 3.58 -11.35
C ILE A 206 0.39 3.88 -11.89
N PRO A 207 0.64 5.08 -12.46
CA PRO A 207 1.95 5.43 -13.00
C PRO A 207 3.10 5.32 -11.99
N SER A 208 2.87 5.62 -10.73
CA SER A 208 3.89 5.50 -9.67
C SER A 208 4.10 4.07 -9.15
N GLY A 209 3.36 3.10 -9.67
CA GLY A 209 3.44 1.68 -9.28
C GLY A 209 2.83 0.75 -10.33
N PRO A 210 3.36 0.73 -11.59
CA PRO A 210 2.90 -0.21 -12.60
C PRO A 210 3.12 -1.65 -12.16
N ILE A 211 2.23 -2.56 -12.58
CA ILE A 211 2.26 -3.97 -12.18
C ILE A 211 2.12 -4.86 -13.39
N ILE A 212 3.03 -5.81 -13.55
CA ILE A 212 2.92 -6.91 -14.52
C ILE A 212 2.05 -8.01 -13.91
N GLN A 213 1.01 -8.40 -14.62
CA GLN A 213 0.10 -9.46 -14.25
C GLN A 213 0.22 -10.60 -15.26
N PHE A 214 0.66 -11.76 -14.79
CA PHE A 214 0.64 -13.00 -15.56
C PHE A 214 -0.76 -13.60 -15.53
N ILE A 215 -1.22 -14.10 -16.66
CA ILE A 215 -2.55 -14.69 -16.84
C ILE A 215 -2.36 -16.12 -17.29
N SER A 216 -2.92 -17.08 -16.56
CA SER A 216 -2.97 -18.49 -16.91
C SER A 216 -4.32 -19.07 -16.51
N GLU A 217 -4.78 -20.08 -17.28
CA GLU A 217 -5.94 -20.89 -16.91
C GLU A 217 -5.66 -21.73 -15.67
N GLU A 218 -4.40 -22.14 -15.47
CA GLU A 218 -3.94 -22.84 -14.28
C GLU A 218 -3.30 -21.86 -13.29
N SER A 219 -3.99 -21.55 -12.19
CA SER A 219 -3.52 -20.60 -11.18
C SER A 219 -2.17 -20.99 -10.54
N SER A 220 -1.85 -22.30 -10.51
CA SER A 220 -0.58 -22.83 -10.02
C SER A 220 0.64 -22.44 -10.87
N GLU A 221 0.46 -22.08 -12.14
CA GLU A 221 1.54 -21.63 -13.02
C GLU A 221 1.97 -20.19 -12.74
N ILE A 222 1.06 -19.34 -12.26
CA ILE A 222 1.33 -17.92 -12.05
C ILE A 222 2.55 -17.66 -11.10
N PRO A 223 2.70 -18.35 -9.96
CA PRO A 223 3.90 -18.22 -9.12
C PRO A 223 5.18 -18.65 -9.83
N LEU A 224 5.12 -19.68 -10.67
CA LEU A 224 6.27 -20.16 -11.44
C LEU A 224 6.68 -19.14 -12.51
N MET A 225 5.72 -18.60 -13.26
CA MET A 225 5.95 -17.54 -14.25
C MET A 225 6.58 -16.30 -13.60
N LYS A 226 6.05 -15.85 -12.46
CA LYS A 226 6.62 -14.73 -11.69
C LYS A 226 8.06 -15.02 -11.24
N THR A 227 8.33 -16.22 -10.75
CA THR A 227 9.67 -16.61 -10.30
C THR A 227 10.66 -16.60 -11.46
N LEU A 228 10.28 -17.19 -12.59
CA LEU A 228 11.10 -17.21 -13.81
C LEU A 228 11.37 -15.78 -14.30
N PHE A 229 10.33 -14.95 -14.39
CA PHE A 229 10.45 -13.56 -14.80
C PHE A 229 11.47 -12.79 -13.94
N VAL A 230 11.34 -12.84 -12.61
CA VAL A 230 12.27 -12.17 -11.69
C VAL A 230 13.70 -12.67 -11.87
N GLN A 231 13.86 -13.99 -12.07
CA GLN A 231 15.18 -14.60 -12.29
C GLN A 231 15.81 -14.13 -13.61
N GLU A 232 15.06 -14.09 -14.70
CA GLU A 232 15.58 -13.70 -16.02
C GLU A 232 15.88 -12.20 -16.05
N MET A 233 15.02 -11.34 -15.48
CA MET A 233 15.29 -9.92 -15.31
C MET A 233 16.59 -9.67 -14.51
N ALA A 234 16.78 -10.42 -13.42
CA ALA A 234 18.01 -10.31 -12.63
C ALA A 234 19.27 -10.71 -13.40
N LYS A 235 19.21 -11.71 -14.27
CA LYS A 235 20.32 -12.10 -15.16
C LYS A 235 20.70 -10.99 -16.15
N GLN A 236 19.73 -10.16 -16.51
CA GLN A 236 19.94 -8.99 -17.38
C GLN A 236 20.32 -7.73 -16.60
N GLY A 237 20.54 -7.84 -15.29
CA GLY A 237 20.93 -6.72 -14.43
C GLY A 237 19.77 -5.86 -13.92
N VAL A 238 18.53 -6.28 -14.13
CA VAL A 238 17.35 -5.58 -13.64
C VAL A 238 16.78 -6.29 -12.40
N HIS A 239 16.96 -5.65 -11.25
CA HIS A 239 16.42 -6.18 -9.98
C HIS A 239 15.03 -5.63 -9.73
N MET A 240 14.02 -6.47 -9.91
CA MET A 240 12.63 -6.12 -9.70
C MET A 240 11.78 -7.31 -9.26
N SER A 241 10.58 -7.02 -8.75
CA SER A 241 9.48 -7.96 -8.68
C SER A 241 8.56 -7.76 -9.90
N THR A 242 7.32 -8.21 -9.82
CA THR A 242 6.31 -7.86 -10.83
C THR A 242 5.75 -6.44 -10.68
N VAL A 243 6.15 -5.71 -9.64
CA VAL A 243 5.76 -4.33 -9.39
C VAL A 243 6.95 -3.41 -9.66
N PHE A 244 6.74 -2.42 -10.48
CA PHE A 244 7.70 -1.35 -10.68
C PHE A 244 7.59 -0.31 -9.55
N HIS A 245 8.73 0.14 -9.10
CA HIS A 245 8.82 1.21 -8.10
C HIS A 245 9.64 2.38 -8.66
N PRO A 246 9.08 3.21 -9.56
CA PRO A 246 9.76 4.38 -10.07
C PRO A 246 10.24 5.29 -8.95
N THR A 247 11.42 5.84 -9.12
CA THR A 247 11.98 6.89 -8.27
C THR A 247 12.50 8.01 -9.17
N MET A 248 12.55 9.22 -8.67
CA MET A 248 13.03 10.37 -9.45
C MET A 248 14.54 10.31 -9.80
N SER A 249 15.24 9.27 -9.35
CA SER A 249 16.60 8.96 -9.77
C SER A 249 16.65 8.12 -11.05
N HIS A 250 15.55 7.51 -11.46
CA HIS A 250 15.47 6.78 -12.71
C HIS A 250 15.42 7.74 -13.91
N THR A 251 16.00 7.31 -15.01
CA THR A 251 16.05 8.03 -16.28
C THR A 251 15.30 7.28 -17.38
N GLU A 252 15.19 7.85 -18.58
CA GLU A 252 14.65 7.13 -19.73
C GLU A 252 15.52 5.94 -20.14
N GLU A 253 16.84 6.00 -19.89
CA GLU A 253 17.75 4.89 -20.15
C GLU A 253 17.42 3.68 -19.28
N ASP A 254 17.00 3.88 -18.03
CA ASP A 254 16.56 2.79 -17.15
C ASP A 254 15.31 2.10 -17.68
N ILE A 255 14.39 2.86 -18.32
CA ILE A 255 13.24 2.26 -19.01
C ILE A 255 13.73 1.40 -20.18
N ASP A 256 14.66 1.91 -21.00
CA ASP A 256 15.18 1.20 -22.17
C ASP A 256 15.95 -0.07 -21.77
N ILE A 257 16.70 -0.03 -20.67
CA ILE A 257 17.35 -1.22 -20.07
C ILE A 257 16.29 -2.23 -19.65
N THR A 258 15.28 -1.79 -18.93
CA THR A 258 14.20 -2.64 -18.40
C THR A 258 13.41 -3.33 -19.52
N VAL A 259 13.14 -2.60 -20.60
CA VAL A 259 12.37 -3.10 -21.75
C VAL A 259 13.18 -4.08 -22.60
N ARG A 260 14.50 -3.94 -22.62
CA ARG A 260 15.39 -4.90 -23.32
C ARG A 260 15.62 -6.19 -22.55
N ALA A 261 15.57 -6.13 -21.24
CA ALA A 261 15.72 -7.29 -20.35
C ALA A 261 14.53 -8.24 -20.43
#